data_b4935f8ebc1f050fe3b87a9ed61bb352
#
_entry.id   b4935f8ebc1f050fe3b87a9ed61bb352
#
_cell.length_a   1.000
_cell.length_b   1.000
_cell.length_c   1.000
_cell.angle_alpha   90.00
_cell.angle_beta   90.00
_cell.angle_gamma   90.00
#
_symmetry.space_group_name_H-M   'P 1'
#
loop_
_entity.id
_entity.type
_entity.pdbx_description
1 polymer ?
#
loop_
_entity_poly.entity_id
_entity_poly.type
_entity_poly.pdbx_seq_one_letter_code
_entity_poly.pdbx_strand_id
1 'polypeptide(L)'
;MPQPNRECFVHGQTGPALAGTGAILPPMHHGPELRQLLTRHLAGFEPQSLPADGRKRAAVVLGVTQEGHGAEVDGLPHHTGWSTAPALLLTRRAGGLRSHAGQWALPGGRTDDGETPEQAALRELQEEIGLRPSPSALLGRLDDYATRSGYLITPVVLWLDAARELQLNPQEVHSAHRIPMSELMRADAPILNVVQSTQRQVLRMPVGVRWIAAPTAAFLLQFREVCLLGRPTRVAHFDQPAFAWK
;
A
#
# COMPACT_ATOMS: atom_id res chain seq x y z
N MET A 1 -28.31 21.75 4.57
CA MET A 1 -27.58 20.49 4.31
C MET A 1 -27.32 20.42 2.80
N PRO A 2 -26.13 20.68 2.31
CA PRO A 2 -25.82 20.51 0.88
C PRO A 2 -25.49 19.04 0.61
N GLN A 3 -26.16 18.48 -0.39
CA GLN A 3 -25.94 17.12 -0.88
C GLN A 3 -24.56 17.02 -1.57
N PRO A 4 -23.83 15.89 -1.46
CA PRO A 4 -22.58 15.70 -2.18
C PRO A 4 -22.85 15.50 -3.67
N ASN A 5 -22.11 16.23 -4.49
CA ASN A 5 -22.09 16.17 -5.94
C ASN A 5 -22.10 14.73 -6.45
N ARG A 6 -23.17 14.37 -7.18
CA ARG A 6 -23.21 13.19 -8.03
C ARG A 6 -22.38 13.50 -9.27
N GLU A 7 -21.11 13.05 -9.29
CA GLU A 7 -20.39 12.91 -10.54
C GLU A 7 -21.05 11.77 -11.34
N CYS A 8 -21.61 12.10 -12.49
CA CYS A 8 -22.17 11.14 -13.45
C CYS A 8 -21.05 10.23 -13.95
N PHE A 9 -21.04 8.98 -13.49
CA PHE A 9 -20.18 7.94 -14.03
C PHE A 9 -20.86 7.32 -15.24
N VAL A 10 -20.38 7.67 -16.43
CA VAL A 10 -20.70 6.93 -17.65
C VAL A 10 -19.86 5.66 -17.65
N HIS A 11 -20.51 4.51 -17.72
CA HIS A 11 -19.87 3.21 -17.99
C HIS A 11 -19.28 3.29 -19.41
N GLY A 12 -17.97 3.51 -19.51
CA GLY A 12 -17.23 3.67 -20.75
C GLY A 12 -16.00 2.79 -20.78
N GLN A 13 -16.07 1.75 -21.61
CA GLN A 13 -15.00 0.98 -22.24
C GLN A 13 -13.74 0.70 -21.41
N THR A 14 -13.62 -0.56 -21.03
CA THR A 14 -12.38 -1.21 -20.58
C THR A 14 -11.31 -1.00 -21.66
N GLY A 15 -10.32 -0.16 -21.36
CA GLY A 15 -9.07 -0.16 -22.09
C GLY A 15 -8.43 -1.56 -22.03
N PRO A 16 -7.45 -1.87 -22.90
CA PRO A 16 -6.89 -3.20 -22.95
C PRO A 16 -6.44 -3.62 -21.54
N ALA A 17 -7.14 -4.60 -21.00
CA ALA A 17 -6.72 -5.28 -19.79
C ALA A 17 -5.24 -5.62 -19.97
N LEU A 18 -4.41 -5.25 -19.01
CA LEU A 18 -3.14 -5.90 -18.83
C LEU A 18 -3.50 -7.38 -18.59
N ALA A 19 -3.50 -8.16 -19.68
CA ALA A 19 -3.87 -9.56 -19.68
C ALA A 19 -2.81 -10.30 -18.86
N GLY A 20 -2.96 -10.22 -17.55
CA GLY A 20 -2.36 -11.12 -16.62
C GLY A 20 -3.11 -12.42 -16.75
N THR A 21 -2.57 -13.38 -17.50
CA THR A 21 -2.86 -14.79 -17.27
C THR A 21 -2.90 -14.95 -15.75
N GLY A 22 -4.09 -15.25 -15.20
CA GLY A 22 -4.28 -15.41 -13.77
C GLY A 22 -3.37 -16.52 -13.24
N ALA A 23 -2.16 -16.14 -12.87
CA ALA A 23 -1.27 -17.01 -12.12
C ALA A 23 -1.95 -17.14 -10.74
N ILE A 24 -2.69 -18.23 -10.57
CA ILE A 24 -3.12 -18.65 -9.24
C ILE A 24 -1.82 -18.95 -8.51
N LEU A 25 -1.42 -18.01 -7.67
CA LEU A 25 -0.32 -18.28 -6.74
C LEU A 25 -0.77 -19.46 -5.86
N PRO A 26 0.10 -20.48 -5.67
CA PRO A 26 -0.22 -21.54 -4.72
C PRO A 26 -0.54 -20.91 -3.37
N PRO A 27 -1.37 -21.55 -2.52
CA PRO A 27 -1.67 -21.03 -1.20
C PRO A 27 -0.35 -20.80 -0.46
N MET A 28 0.00 -19.51 -0.32
CA MET A 28 1.25 -19.11 0.33
C MET A 28 0.97 -18.93 1.82
N HIS A 29 1.81 -19.52 2.64
CA HIS A 29 1.86 -19.25 4.07
C HIS A 29 2.88 -18.13 4.34
N HIS A 30 2.63 -17.33 5.37
CA HIS A 30 3.61 -16.39 5.88
C HIS A 30 4.74 -17.20 6.56
N GLY A 31 5.85 -17.36 5.84
CA GLY A 31 6.96 -18.21 6.25
C GLY A 31 8.23 -17.98 5.42
N PRO A 32 9.28 -18.78 5.68
CA PRO A 32 10.59 -18.61 5.04
C PRO A 32 10.54 -18.62 3.51
N GLU A 33 9.68 -19.44 2.90
CA GLU A 33 9.56 -19.56 1.45
C GLU A 33 9.05 -18.26 0.81
N LEU A 34 7.99 -17.67 1.38
CA LEU A 34 7.49 -16.37 0.94
C LEU A 34 8.54 -15.28 1.14
N ARG A 35 9.20 -15.25 2.30
CA ARG A 35 10.26 -14.29 2.57
C ARG A 35 11.39 -14.38 1.56
N GLN A 36 11.84 -15.59 1.24
CA GLN A 36 12.88 -15.83 0.22
C GLN A 36 12.43 -15.38 -1.17
N LEU A 37 11.16 -15.65 -1.54
CA LEU A 37 10.58 -15.20 -2.80
C LEU A 37 10.65 -13.67 -2.92
N LEU A 38 10.12 -12.96 -1.93
CA LEU A 38 10.11 -11.49 -1.90
C LEU A 38 11.52 -10.91 -1.94
N THR A 39 12.45 -11.48 -1.14
CA THR A 39 13.85 -11.04 -1.11
C THR A 39 14.52 -11.23 -2.47
N ARG A 40 14.30 -12.37 -3.14
CA ARG A 40 14.87 -12.66 -4.46
C ARG A 40 14.34 -11.68 -5.52
N HIS A 41 13.03 -11.43 -5.52
CA HIS A 41 12.43 -10.53 -6.49
C HIS A 41 12.89 -9.08 -6.29
N LEU A 42 12.98 -8.63 -5.03
CA LEU A 42 13.50 -7.31 -4.69
C LEU A 42 14.98 -7.15 -5.03
N ALA A 43 15.80 -8.19 -4.84
CA ALA A 43 17.22 -8.18 -5.23
C ALA A 43 17.41 -8.04 -6.74
N GLY A 44 16.46 -8.53 -7.54
CA GLY A 44 16.45 -8.38 -9.01
C GLY A 44 15.80 -7.09 -9.51
N PHE A 45 15.28 -6.24 -8.62
CA PHE A 45 14.61 -5.00 -8.95
C PHE A 45 15.47 -3.80 -8.57
N GLU A 46 15.77 -2.94 -9.54
CA GLU A 46 16.49 -1.70 -9.30
C GLU A 46 15.48 -0.55 -9.06
N PRO A 47 15.31 -0.07 -7.82
CA PRO A 47 14.37 0.99 -7.50
C PRO A 47 14.80 2.32 -8.14
N GLN A 48 13.86 3.04 -8.73
CA GLN A 48 14.09 4.38 -9.25
C GLN A 48 13.98 5.40 -8.12
N SER A 49 15.11 6.07 -7.83
CA SER A 49 15.15 7.22 -6.94
C SER A 49 14.94 8.50 -7.72
N LEU A 50 14.02 9.35 -7.24
CA LEU A 50 13.73 10.64 -7.89
C LEU A 50 14.36 11.80 -7.10
N PRO A 51 14.73 12.90 -7.78
CA PRO A 51 15.12 14.13 -7.10
C PRO A 51 13.93 14.71 -6.32
N ALA A 52 14.20 15.31 -5.18
CA ALA A 52 13.14 15.88 -4.35
C ALA A 52 12.43 17.06 -5.03
N ASP A 53 13.13 17.89 -5.78
CA ASP A 53 12.62 19.05 -6.51
C ASP A 53 11.68 19.94 -5.65
N GLY A 54 12.13 20.24 -4.42
CA GLY A 54 11.37 21.01 -3.45
C GLY A 54 10.24 20.25 -2.72
N ARG A 55 10.03 18.96 -3.03
CA ARG A 55 9.09 18.10 -2.33
C ARG A 55 9.64 17.66 -0.98
N LYS A 56 8.74 17.45 -0.02
CA LYS A 56 9.08 16.86 1.27
C LYS A 56 9.26 15.36 1.11
N ARG A 57 10.38 14.84 1.61
CA ARG A 57 10.62 13.39 1.60
C ARG A 57 9.77 12.69 2.66
N ALA A 58 9.31 11.50 2.34
CA ALA A 58 8.56 10.63 3.23
C ALA A 58 8.87 9.16 2.91
N ALA A 59 8.65 8.29 3.88
CA ALA A 59 8.72 6.85 3.68
C ALA A 59 7.44 6.19 4.17
N VAL A 60 7.03 5.10 3.50
CA VAL A 60 5.89 4.27 3.90
C VAL A 60 6.28 2.81 3.95
N VAL A 61 5.60 2.05 4.79
CA VAL A 61 5.89 0.63 5.06
C VAL A 61 4.92 -0.28 4.31
N LEU A 62 5.43 -1.11 3.42
CA LEU A 62 4.75 -2.31 2.92
C LEU A 62 5.10 -3.47 3.84
N GLY A 63 4.37 -3.57 4.96
CA GLY A 63 4.63 -4.52 6.03
C GLY A 63 3.97 -5.86 5.78
N VAL A 64 4.79 -6.89 5.49
CA VAL A 64 4.33 -8.26 5.26
C VAL A 64 4.16 -8.96 6.60
N THR A 65 2.94 -9.42 6.90
CA THR A 65 2.57 -10.06 8.16
C THR A 65 1.56 -11.20 7.92
N GLN A 66 0.98 -11.74 8.98
CA GLN A 66 -0.08 -12.75 8.94
C GLN A 66 -1.47 -12.10 8.97
N GLU A 67 -2.47 -12.74 8.37
CA GLU A 67 -3.87 -12.28 8.43
C GLU A 67 -4.41 -12.18 9.86
N GLY A 68 -3.94 -13.06 10.75
CA GLY A 68 -4.40 -13.07 12.14
C GLY A 68 -5.89 -13.40 12.24
N HIS A 69 -6.66 -12.56 12.92
CA HIS A 69 -8.12 -12.71 13.02
C HIS A 69 -8.87 -12.13 11.80
N GLY A 70 -8.16 -11.57 10.82
CA GLY A 70 -8.72 -10.94 9.64
C GLY A 70 -8.53 -9.43 9.61
N ALA A 71 -9.03 -8.82 8.54
CA ALA A 71 -8.81 -7.40 8.28
C ALA A 71 -9.83 -6.46 8.93
N GLU A 72 -10.94 -6.97 9.46
CA GLU A 72 -12.09 -6.17 9.94
C GLU A 72 -12.61 -5.19 8.88
N VAL A 73 -12.73 -5.69 7.65
CA VAL A 73 -13.17 -4.94 6.48
C VAL A 73 -14.32 -5.70 5.80
N ASP A 74 -15.38 -4.99 5.44
CA ASP A 74 -16.53 -5.57 4.74
C ASP A 74 -16.10 -6.32 3.48
N GLY A 75 -16.57 -7.56 3.34
CA GLY A 75 -16.26 -8.43 2.20
C GLY A 75 -14.94 -9.20 2.33
N LEU A 76 -14.21 -9.06 3.44
CA LEU A 76 -13.02 -9.86 3.75
C LEU A 76 -13.33 -10.91 4.83
N PRO A 77 -12.59 -12.03 4.83
CA PRO A 77 -12.80 -13.08 5.82
C PRO A 77 -12.46 -12.60 7.23
N HIS A 78 -13.24 -13.09 8.20
CA HIS A 78 -12.91 -13.05 9.61
C HIS A 78 -12.62 -14.48 10.09
N HIS A 79 -11.54 -14.64 10.85
CA HIS A 79 -11.08 -15.94 11.32
C HIS A 79 -11.35 -16.09 12.82
N THR A 80 -11.95 -17.22 13.22
CA THR A 80 -12.16 -17.55 14.65
C THR A 80 -10.87 -17.83 15.38
N GLY A 81 -9.83 -18.32 14.65
CA GLY A 81 -8.48 -18.53 15.14
C GLY A 81 -7.47 -17.62 14.41
N TRP A 82 -6.20 -17.76 14.78
CA TRP A 82 -5.13 -16.99 14.14
C TRP A 82 -4.74 -17.62 12.79
N SER A 83 -5.05 -16.94 11.67
CA SER A 83 -4.63 -17.34 10.32
C SER A 83 -3.17 -16.95 10.08
N THR A 84 -2.38 -17.89 9.59
CA THR A 84 -0.99 -17.66 9.16
C THR A 84 -0.86 -17.34 7.67
N ALA A 85 -1.97 -17.16 6.96
CA ALA A 85 -1.94 -16.68 5.59
C ALA A 85 -1.32 -15.28 5.52
N PRO A 86 -0.62 -14.93 4.42
CA PRO A 86 0.10 -13.67 4.32
C PRO A 86 -0.83 -12.49 4.07
N ALA A 87 -0.53 -11.38 4.73
CA ALA A 87 -1.24 -10.12 4.60
C ALA A 87 -0.28 -8.94 4.52
N LEU A 88 -0.77 -7.80 4.03
CA LEU A 88 -0.14 -6.49 4.19
C LEU A 88 -0.84 -5.72 5.30
N LEU A 89 -0.04 -5.06 6.13
CA LEU A 89 -0.53 -4.20 7.20
C LEU A 89 -0.82 -2.80 6.64
N LEU A 90 -2.09 -2.42 6.65
CA LEU A 90 -2.56 -1.08 6.29
C LEU A 90 -3.19 -0.40 7.50
N THR A 91 -3.29 0.92 7.47
CA THR A 91 -3.92 1.73 8.50
C THR A 91 -5.05 2.58 7.94
N ARG A 92 -5.92 3.03 8.82
CA ARG A 92 -6.80 4.17 8.59
C ARG A 92 -6.32 5.34 9.42
N ARG A 93 -6.17 6.48 8.78
CA ARG A 93 -5.73 7.71 9.45
C ARG A 93 -6.80 8.22 10.41
N ALA A 94 -6.36 8.79 11.55
CA ALA A 94 -7.28 9.33 12.55
C ALA A 94 -8.15 10.46 11.96
N GLY A 95 -9.41 10.52 12.41
CA GLY A 95 -10.40 11.48 11.90
C GLY A 95 -10.12 12.95 12.25
N GLY A 96 -9.29 13.19 13.28
CA GLY A 96 -8.88 14.52 13.72
C GLY A 96 -7.73 15.16 12.95
N LEU A 97 -7.12 14.44 12.01
CA LEU A 97 -5.99 14.95 11.23
C LEU A 97 -6.43 16.03 10.23
N ARG A 98 -5.58 17.05 10.04
CA ARG A 98 -5.83 18.16 9.10
C ARG A 98 -5.91 17.73 7.64
N SER A 99 -5.25 16.62 7.29
CA SER A 99 -5.19 16.10 5.92
C SER A 99 -5.46 14.61 5.90
N HIS A 100 -6.24 14.16 4.89
CA HIS A 100 -6.49 12.74 4.61
C HIS A 100 -7.13 11.95 5.76
N ALA A 101 -7.94 12.61 6.62
CA ALA A 101 -8.66 12.00 7.72
C ALA A 101 -9.52 10.82 7.26
N GLY A 102 -9.44 9.67 7.96
CA GLY A 102 -10.21 8.45 7.66
C GLY A 102 -9.81 7.72 6.37
N GLN A 103 -8.80 8.19 5.64
CA GLN A 103 -8.32 7.53 4.42
C GLN A 103 -7.46 6.31 4.73
N TRP A 104 -7.43 5.37 3.78
CA TRP A 104 -6.49 4.28 3.77
C TRP A 104 -5.07 4.80 3.59
N ALA A 105 -4.14 4.26 4.38
CA ALA A 105 -2.73 4.57 4.30
C ALA A 105 -1.88 3.31 4.57
N LEU A 106 -0.64 3.35 4.14
CA LEU A 106 0.42 2.53 4.70
C LEU A 106 1.00 3.27 5.91
N PRO A 107 1.45 2.57 6.97
CA PRO A 107 2.20 3.21 8.04
C PRO A 107 3.37 4.00 7.47
N GLY A 108 3.61 5.21 7.98
CA GLY A 108 4.70 6.03 7.46
C GLY A 108 4.47 7.52 7.56
N GLY A 109 5.55 8.27 7.39
CA GLY A 109 5.55 9.72 7.51
C GLY A 109 6.75 10.39 6.87
N ARG A 110 7.04 11.61 7.31
CA ARG A 110 8.15 12.39 6.78
C ARG A 110 9.48 11.84 7.25
N THR A 111 10.49 11.92 6.40
CA THR A 111 11.87 11.70 6.85
C THR A 111 12.38 12.92 7.59
N ASP A 112 13.09 12.70 8.69
CA ASP A 112 13.84 13.74 9.39
C ASP A 112 15.15 14.07 8.67
N ASP A 113 15.79 15.19 9.04
CA ASP A 113 17.03 15.62 8.42
C ASP A 113 18.15 14.58 8.66
N GLY A 114 18.73 14.09 7.57
CA GLY A 114 19.77 13.06 7.61
C GLY A 114 19.26 11.63 7.75
N GLU A 115 17.94 11.43 7.89
CA GLU A 115 17.34 10.11 8.00
C GLU A 115 17.20 9.43 6.62
N THR A 116 17.53 8.15 6.53
CA THR A 116 17.24 7.37 5.31
C THR A 116 15.77 6.97 5.26
N PRO A 117 15.20 6.63 4.09
CA PRO A 117 13.83 6.13 4.00
C PRO A 117 13.57 4.89 4.87
N GLU A 118 14.55 4.00 5.00
CA GLU A 118 14.46 2.80 5.81
C GLU A 118 14.40 3.13 7.32
N GLN A 119 15.19 4.11 7.76
CA GLN A 119 15.15 4.59 9.15
C GLN A 119 13.81 5.25 9.47
N ALA A 120 13.34 6.14 8.58
CA ALA A 120 12.02 6.76 8.71
C ALA A 120 10.89 5.71 8.78
N ALA A 121 10.93 4.72 7.91
CA ALA A 121 9.94 3.64 7.89
C ALA A 121 9.90 2.86 9.22
N LEU A 122 11.05 2.55 9.82
CA LEU A 122 11.14 1.85 11.10
C LEU A 122 10.66 2.72 12.26
N ARG A 123 11.01 4.00 12.29
CA ARG A 123 10.58 4.97 13.31
C ARG A 123 9.07 5.15 13.27
N GLU A 124 8.51 5.45 12.10
CA GLU A 124 7.07 5.67 11.91
C GLU A 124 6.25 4.43 12.27
N LEU A 125 6.74 3.23 11.91
CA LEU A 125 6.09 1.98 12.29
C LEU A 125 6.00 1.82 13.82
N GLN A 126 7.05 2.25 14.55
CA GLN A 126 7.04 2.25 16.01
C GLN A 126 6.10 3.33 16.57
N GLU A 127 6.11 4.54 16.02
CA GLU A 127 5.31 5.67 16.50
C GLU A 127 3.82 5.48 16.25
N GLU A 128 3.44 4.99 15.06
CA GLU A 128 2.05 4.82 14.65
C GLU A 128 1.39 3.56 15.22
N ILE A 129 2.10 2.42 15.23
CA ILE A 129 1.52 1.10 15.54
C ILE A 129 2.29 0.27 16.58
N GLY A 130 3.34 0.83 17.18
CA GLY A 130 4.09 0.22 18.29
C GLY A 130 5.01 -0.93 17.91
N LEU A 131 5.19 -1.23 16.62
CA LEU A 131 6.06 -2.32 16.17
C LEU A 131 7.52 -1.86 16.07
N ARG A 132 8.43 -2.69 16.58
CA ARG A 132 9.90 -2.47 16.55
C ARG A 132 10.59 -3.66 15.88
N PRO A 133 10.46 -3.82 14.56
CA PRO A 133 11.15 -4.91 13.88
C PRO A 133 12.67 -4.68 13.92
N SER A 134 13.42 -5.79 13.91
CA SER A 134 14.88 -5.71 13.82
C SER A 134 15.30 -5.19 12.43
N PRO A 135 16.52 -4.65 12.27
CA PRO A 135 17.04 -4.23 10.96
C PRO A 135 17.01 -5.34 9.91
N SER A 136 17.08 -6.61 10.32
CA SER A 136 16.98 -7.77 9.41
C SER A 136 15.58 -7.96 8.83
N ALA A 137 14.58 -7.25 9.33
CA ALA A 137 13.23 -7.23 8.75
C ALA A 137 13.18 -6.50 7.39
N LEU A 138 14.14 -5.64 7.11
CA LEU A 138 14.23 -4.93 5.83
C LEU A 138 14.48 -5.92 4.69
N LEU A 139 13.56 -5.93 3.72
CA LEU A 139 13.69 -6.74 2.49
C LEU A 139 14.18 -5.92 1.30
N GLY A 140 13.83 -4.64 1.24
CA GLY A 140 14.20 -3.73 0.17
C GLY A 140 13.24 -2.54 0.05
N ARG A 141 13.29 -1.85 -1.06
CA ARG A 141 12.40 -0.72 -1.37
C ARG A 141 11.90 -0.78 -2.81
N LEU A 142 10.84 -0.04 -3.09
CA LEU A 142 10.27 0.14 -4.43
C LEU A 142 10.60 1.56 -4.94
N ASP A 143 10.01 1.92 -6.10
CA ASP A 143 10.26 3.23 -6.72
C ASP A 143 9.74 4.38 -5.87
N ASP A 144 10.48 5.48 -5.89
CA ASP A 144 9.98 6.75 -5.40
C ASP A 144 8.75 7.20 -6.20
N TYR A 145 7.79 7.78 -5.47
CA TYR A 145 6.55 8.28 -6.06
C TYR A 145 6.31 9.74 -5.66
N ALA A 146 6.26 10.61 -6.67
CA ALA A 146 5.98 12.03 -6.46
C ALA A 146 4.48 12.28 -6.35
N THR A 147 4.02 12.80 -5.21
CA THR A 147 2.61 13.11 -4.99
C THR A 147 2.25 14.54 -5.43
N ARG A 148 0.98 14.75 -5.77
CA ARG A 148 0.46 16.09 -6.06
C ARG A 148 0.37 16.97 -4.82
N SER A 149 0.33 16.39 -3.62
CA SER A 149 0.36 17.10 -2.34
C SER A 149 1.77 17.55 -1.91
N GLY A 150 2.77 17.41 -2.79
CA GLY A 150 4.12 17.93 -2.56
C GLY A 150 5.03 16.99 -1.76
N TYR A 151 4.78 15.69 -1.78
CA TYR A 151 5.65 14.69 -1.18
C TYR A 151 6.37 13.85 -2.24
N LEU A 152 7.56 13.42 -1.91
CA LEU A 152 8.29 12.35 -2.57
C LEU A 152 8.33 11.16 -1.61
N ILE A 153 7.62 10.09 -1.93
CA ILE A 153 7.41 8.96 -1.03
C ILE A 153 8.23 7.77 -1.49
N THR A 154 9.04 7.20 -0.60
CA THR A 154 9.78 5.95 -0.82
C THR A 154 9.07 4.79 -0.11
N PRO A 155 8.55 3.78 -0.83
CA PRO A 155 7.97 2.59 -0.22
C PRO A 155 9.07 1.61 0.22
N VAL A 156 9.05 1.23 1.49
CA VAL A 156 9.99 0.28 2.12
C VAL A 156 9.26 -1.03 2.44
N VAL A 157 9.82 -2.15 2.00
CA VAL A 157 9.24 -3.48 2.22
C VAL A 157 9.87 -4.12 3.44
N LEU A 158 9.05 -4.44 4.43
CA LEU A 158 9.45 -5.04 5.69
C LEU A 158 8.76 -6.40 5.93
N TRP A 159 9.51 -7.32 6.53
CA TRP A 159 8.98 -8.58 7.05
C TRP A 159 8.63 -8.40 8.53
N LEU A 160 7.34 -8.42 8.86
CA LEU A 160 6.83 -8.09 10.20
C LEU A 160 6.35 -9.35 10.95
N ASP A 161 6.99 -10.46 10.85
CA ASP A 161 6.56 -11.68 11.52
C ASP A 161 5.03 -11.76 11.75
N ALA A 162 4.56 -12.34 12.87
CA ALA A 162 3.11 -12.39 13.15
C ALA A 162 2.53 -11.02 13.56
N ALA A 163 3.35 -10.10 14.07
CA ALA A 163 2.94 -8.78 14.57
C ALA A 163 1.65 -8.85 15.42
N ARG A 164 1.57 -9.79 16.38
CA ARG A 164 0.33 -10.12 17.10
C ARG A 164 -0.22 -8.95 17.90
N GLU A 165 0.67 -8.20 18.52
CA GLU A 165 0.31 -7.07 19.38
C GLU A 165 0.63 -5.76 18.66
N LEU A 166 -0.38 -4.93 18.45
CA LEU A 166 -0.26 -3.59 17.89
C LEU A 166 -0.65 -2.58 18.96
N GLN A 167 0.15 -1.52 19.10
CA GLN A 167 -0.14 -0.40 19.99
C GLN A 167 -0.34 0.85 19.14
N LEU A 168 -1.59 1.08 18.75
CA LEU A 168 -1.93 2.19 17.86
C LEU A 168 -1.81 3.53 18.59
N ASN A 169 -1.18 4.51 17.94
CA ASN A 169 -1.23 5.91 18.36
C ASN A 169 -2.57 6.52 17.92
N PRO A 170 -3.53 6.77 18.81
CA PRO A 170 -4.86 7.23 18.44
C PRO A 170 -4.90 8.64 17.85
N GLN A 171 -3.82 9.41 17.99
CA GLN A 171 -3.69 10.73 17.38
C GLN A 171 -3.44 10.66 15.88
N GLU A 172 -2.86 9.56 15.38
CA GLU A 172 -2.45 9.39 13.98
C GLU A 172 -3.19 8.26 13.29
N VAL A 173 -3.45 7.15 14.00
CA VAL A 173 -4.03 5.92 13.47
C VAL A 173 -5.36 5.62 14.15
N HIS A 174 -6.42 5.56 13.35
CA HIS A 174 -7.75 5.14 13.82
C HIS A 174 -7.84 3.63 13.97
N SER A 175 -7.34 2.88 13.00
CA SER A 175 -7.38 1.40 12.98
C SER A 175 -6.27 0.83 12.11
N ALA A 176 -5.88 -0.42 12.39
CA ALA A 176 -4.93 -1.18 11.58
C ALA A 176 -5.62 -2.44 11.02
N HIS A 177 -5.32 -2.78 9.78
CA HIS A 177 -6.01 -3.81 9.01
C HIS A 177 -4.99 -4.72 8.32
N ARG A 178 -5.21 -6.03 8.43
CA ARG A 178 -4.37 -7.06 7.83
C ARG A 178 -5.00 -7.51 6.51
N ILE A 179 -4.68 -6.79 5.45
CA ILE A 179 -5.29 -7.05 4.13
C ILE A 179 -4.67 -8.30 3.52
N PRO A 180 -5.47 -9.35 3.25
CA PRO A 180 -4.97 -10.59 2.64
C PRO A 180 -4.20 -10.31 1.34
N MET A 181 -3.07 -10.97 1.13
CA MET A 181 -2.34 -10.82 -0.14
C MET A 181 -3.16 -11.33 -1.33
N SER A 182 -4.12 -12.22 -1.12
CA SER A 182 -5.07 -12.65 -2.15
C SER A 182 -5.90 -11.50 -2.72
N GLU A 183 -6.17 -10.44 -1.95
CA GLU A 183 -6.87 -9.25 -2.44
C GLU A 183 -6.08 -8.54 -3.55
N LEU A 184 -4.76 -8.53 -3.47
CA LEU A 184 -3.93 -7.95 -4.52
C LEU A 184 -4.00 -8.76 -5.82
N MET A 185 -4.33 -10.05 -5.73
CA MET A 185 -4.38 -10.99 -6.86
C MET A 185 -5.77 -11.13 -7.47
N ARG A 186 -6.75 -10.36 -7.03
CA ARG A 186 -8.11 -10.36 -7.59
C ARG A 186 -8.09 -10.07 -9.09
N ALA A 187 -9.00 -10.69 -9.82
CA ALA A 187 -9.13 -10.51 -11.27
C ALA A 187 -9.59 -9.09 -11.66
N ASP A 188 -10.28 -8.38 -10.76
CA ASP A 188 -10.70 -7.00 -10.92
C ASP A 188 -9.66 -5.97 -10.43
N ALA A 189 -8.46 -6.41 -10.05
CA ALA A 189 -7.34 -5.55 -9.65
C ALA A 189 -6.28 -5.47 -10.77
N PRO A 190 -5.78 -4.27 -11.11
CA PRO A 190 -6.18 -2.93 -10.64
C PRO A 190 -7.43 -2.40 -11.36
N ILE A 191 -8.12 -1.46 -10.73
CA ILE A 191 -9.18 -0.67 -11.37
C ILE A 191 -8.56 0.61 -11.93
N LEU A 192 -8.64 0.78 -13.25
CA LEU A 192 -8.11 1.95 -13.95
C LEU A 192 -9.25 2.79 -14.50
N ASN A 193 -9.28 4.07 -14.15
CA ASN A 193 -10.22 5.04 -14.68
C ASN A 193 -9.47 6.17 -15.39
N VAL A 194 -9.87 6.49 -16.60
CA VAL A 194 -9.31 7.65 -17.33
C VAL A 194 -10.05 8.91 -16.91
N VAL A 195 -9.32 9.90 -16.46
CA VAL A 195 -9.85 11.26 -16.20
C VAL A 195 -9.95 11.99 -17.53
N GLN A 196 -11.15 12.25 -18.01
CA GLN A 196 -11.40 12.83 -19.34
C GLN A 196 -10.67 14.17 -19.57
N SER A 197 -10.57 15.01 -18.54
CA SER A 197 -9.93 16.33 -18.63
C SER A 197 -8.41 16.28 -18.79
N THR A 198 -7.74 15.23 -18.30
CA THR A 198 -6.28 15.11 -18.31
C THR A 198 -5.77 13.93 -19.13
N GLN A 199 -6.66 13.05 -19.59
CA GLN A 199 -6.34 11.76 -20.22
C GLN A 199 -5.42 10.86 -19.36
N ARG A 200 -5.29 11.15 -18.06
CA ARG A 200 -4.46 10.38 -17.15
C ARG A 200 -5.26 9.26 -16.50
N GLN A 201 -4.59 8.15 -16.26
CA GLN A 201 -5.18 7.00 -15.58
C GLN A 201 -5.07 7.16 -14.07
N VAL A 202 -6.21 7.17 -13.38
CA VAL A 202 -6.32 7.10 -11.93
C VAL A 202 -6.39 5.64 -11.52
N LEU A 203 -5.49 5.26 -10.65
CA LEU A 203 -5.36 3.89 -10.16
C LEU A 203 -6.12 3.69 -8.84
N ARG A 204 -6.86 2.59 -8.76
CA ARG A 204 -7.47 2.08 -7.54
C ARG A 204 -7.18 0.59 -7.39
N MET A 205 -7.02 0.14 -6.14
CA MET A 205 -6.93 -1.29 -5.81
C MET A 205 -8.17 -1.69 -5.03
N PRO A 206 -8.90 -2.74 -5.45
CA PRO A 206 -10.06 -3.23 -4.70
C PRO A 206 -9.58 -3.85 -3.38
N VAL A 207 -10.36 -3.67 -2.31
CA VAL A 207 -10.16 -4.28 -1.00
C VAL A 207 -11.55 -4.55 -0.39
N GLY A 208 -11.90 -5.82 -0.25
CA GLY A 208 -13.25 -6.24 0.11
C GLY A 208 -14.28 -5.69 -0.88
N VAL A 209 -15.31 -5.02 -0.36
CA VAL A 209 -16.35 -4.36 -1.19
C VAL A 209 -15.99 -2.89 -1.53
N ARG A 210 -14.81 -2.42 -1.17
CA ARG A 210 -14.35 -1.05 -1.34
C ARG A 210 -13.10 -1.00 -2.22
N TRP A 211 -12.48 0.16 -2.31
CA TRP A 211 -11.23 0.35 -3.03
C TRP A 211 -10.33 1.37 -2.32
N ILE A 212 -9.05 1.26 -2.58
CA ILE A 212 -8.00 2.17 -2.13
C ILE A 212 -7.50 2.95 -3.36
N ALA A 213 -7.29 4.25 -3.23
CA ALA A 213 -6.77 5.10 -4.31
C ALA A 213 -5.26 5.28 -4.24
N ALA A 214 -4.66 5.74 -5.35
CA ALA A 214 -3.28 6.23 -5.35
C ALA A 214 -3.11 7.43 -4.39
N PRO A 215 -1.95 7.57 -3.70
CA PRO A 215 -0.71 6.85 -3.94
C PRO A 215 -0.67 5.42 -3.37
N THR A 216 -1.43 5.12 -2.31
CA THR A 216 -1.42 3.80 -1.66
C THR A 216 -1.69 2.67 -2.66
N ALA A 217 -2.68 2.83 -3.55
CA ALA A 217 -2.98 1.84 -4.58
C ALA A 217 -1.79 1.59 -5.53
N ALA A 218 -1.01 2.63 -5.86
CA ALA A 218 0.17 2.49 -6.71
C ALA A 218 1.25 1.63 -6.03
N PHE A 219 1.46 1.84 -4.73
CA PHE A 219 2.40 1.02 -3.96
C PHE A 219 1.95 -0.44 -3.85
N LEU A 220 0.65 -0.67 -3.63
CA LEU A 220 0.08 -2.03 -3.59
C LEU A 220 0.21 -2.74 -4.94
N LEU A 221 -0.04 -2.04 -6.05
CA LEU A 221 0.15 -2.59 -7.39
C LEU A 221 1.62 -2.91 -7.65
N GLN A 222 2.55 -1.99 -7.34
CA GLN A 222 3.96 -2.24 -7.55
C GLN A 222 4.48 -3.38 -6.67
N PHE A 223 4.01 -3.48 -5.42
CA PHE A 223 4.32 -4.61 -4.55
C PHE A 223 3.85 -5.93 -5.17
N ARG A 224 2.61 -6.00 -5.67
CA ARG A 224 2.12 -7.19 -6.38
C ARG A 224 3.03 -7.57 -7.53
N GLU A 225 3.28 -6.63 -8.43
CA GLU A 225 4.02 -6.88 -9.66
C GLU A 225 5.48 -7.26 -9.36
N VAL A 226 6.17 -6.46 -8.55
CA VAL A 226 7.59 -6.67 -8.26
C VAL A 226 7.78 -7.79 -7.26
N CYS A 227 7.16 -7.70 -6.08
CA CYS A 227 7.48 -8.60 -4.98
C CYS A 227 6.84 -9.98 -5.13
N LEU A 228 5.57 -10.06 -5.57
CA LEU A 228 4.89 -11.34 -5.70
C LEU A 228 5.12 -12.00 -7.08
N LEU A 229 5.10 -11.21 -8.16
CA LEU A 229 5.15 -11.74 -9.54
C LEU A 229 6.54 -11.62 -10.21
N GLY A 230 7.51 -10.92 -9.58
CA GLY A 230 8.85 -10.73 -10.15
C GLY A 230 8.88 -9.89 -11.43
N ARG A 231 7.89 -9.02 -11.65
CA ARG A 231 7.76 -8.18 -12.83
C ARG A 231 8.26 -6.75 -12.55
N PRO A 232 9.14 -6.15 -13.36
CA PRO A 232 9.71 -4.82 -13.11
C PRO A 232 8.74 -3.68 -13.47
N THR A 233 7.50 -3.74 -12.98
CA THR A 233 6.45 -2.77 -13.29
C THR A 233 6.70 -1.43 -12.58
N ARG A 234 6.54 -0.32 -13.34
CA ARG A 234 6.66 1.05 -12.82
C ARG A 234 5.27 1.67 -12.67
N VAL A 235 5.10 2.51 -11.64
CA VAL A 235 3.78 3.05 -11.26
C VAL A 235 3.72 4.59 -11.20
N ALA A 236 4.85 5.27 -11.43
CA ALA A 236 4.95 6.73 -11.35
C ALA A 236 4.05 7.49 -12.36
N HIS A 237 3.58 6.82 -13.42
CA HIS A 237 2.71 7.40 -14.45
C HIS A 237 1.23 7.46 -14.04
N PHE A 238 0.80 6.72 -13.02
CA PHE A 238 -0.57 6.76 -12.54
C PHE A 238 -0.84 8.07 -11.79
N ASP A 239 -2.03 8.63 -12.01
CA ASP A 239 -2.45 9.86 -11.34
C ASP A 239 -3.23 9.56 -10.05
N GLN A 240 -3.33 10.58 -9.22
CA GLN A 240 -4.08 10.55 -7.98
C GLN A 240 -5.46 11.18 -8.20
N PRO A 241 -6.53 10.66 -7.59
CA PRO A 241 -7.83 11.31 -7.65
C PRO A 241 -7.79 12.69 -6.96
N ALA A 242 -8.66 13.60 -7.40
CA ALA A 242 -8.66 14.99 -6.95
C ALA A 242 -8.79 15.16 -5.42
N PHE A 243 -9.51 14.26 -4.74
CA PHE A 243 -9.62 14.29 -3.28
C PHE A 243 -8.31 13.99 -2.54
N ALA A 244 -7.34 13.35 -3.20
CA ALA A 244 -6.01 13.04 -2.64
C ALA A 244 -5.00 14.20 -2.81
N TRP A 245 -5.42 15.34 -3.36
CA TRP A 245 -4.55 16.50 -3.59
C TRP A 245 -4.55 17.51 -2.43
N LYS A 246 -5.43 17.35 -1.43
CA LYS A 246 -5.64 18.29 -0.31
C LYS A 246 -4.94 17.82 0.96
#